data_00017486e6e011cdeb4cab1396becdad
#
_entry.id   00017486e6e011cdeb4cab1396becdad
#
_cell.length_a   1.000
_cell.length_b   1.000
_cell.length_c   1.000
_cell.angle_alpha   90.00
_cell.angle_beta   90.00
_cell.angle_gamma   90.00
#
_symmetry.space_group_name_H-M   'P 1'
#
loop_
_entity.id
_entity.type
_entity.pdbx_description
1 polymer ?
#
loop_
_entity_poly.entity_id
_entity_poly.type
_entity_poly.pdbx_seq_one_letter_code
_entity_poly.pdbx_strand_id
1 'polypeptide(L)'
;LYEELLKKCEENGYSEEEIENIKRAYEFAYKCHKGKMRKNNEEFITHPLNVALICASLNVDSTTIISALVHETIDNGPSSLEEIESLFGEEVMHIVSSLMKVNRLKLTDESESTSLYLRKVLVALSEDVRVLIIKLAGRVHNMRTIYPFSKEKQRLKAIETQNVLIPIAHRLGINQLKTEL
;
A
#
# COMPACT_ATOMS: atom_id res chain seq x y z
N LEU A 1 13.86 9.24 -3.91
CA LEU A 1 12.94 8.25 -3.32
C LEU A 1 13.58 6.87 -3.18
N TYR A 2 14.13 6.28 -4.26
CA TYR A 2 14.72 4.93 -4.18
C TYR A 2 15.92 4.89 -3.22
N GLU A 3 16.89 5.77 -3.38
CA GLU A 3 18.05 5.90 -2.48
C GLU A 3 17.63 6.23 -1.03
N GLU A 4 16.57 7.00 -0.87
CA GLU A 4 16.00 7.34 0.43
C GLU A 4 15.39 6.10 1.11
N LEU A 5 14.70 5.24 0.33
CA LEU A 5 14.19 3.97 0.83
C LEU A 5 15.31 3.05 1.31
N LEU A 6 16.37 2.87 0.50
CA LEU A 6 17.51 2.02 0.87
C LEU A 6 18.21 2.54 2.13
N LYS A 7 18.47 3.84 2.18
CA LYS A 7 19.06 4.48 3.38
C LYS A 7 18.20 4.25 4.62
N LYS A 8 16.87 4.36 4.48
CA LYS A 8 15.95 4.12 5.59
C LYS A 8 15.95 2.66 6.04
N CYS A 9 16.08 1.72 5.11
CA CYS A 9 16.22 0.30 5.42
C CYS A 9 17.54 0.00 6.16
N GLU A 10 18.65 0.64 5.75
CA GLU A 10 19.94 0.55 6.46
C GLU A 10 19.85 1.13 7.88
N GLU A 11 19.23 2.31 8.05
CA GLU A 11 18.99 2.93 9.36
C GLU A 11 18.12 2.04 10.27
N ASN A 12 17.18 1.28 9.71
CA ASN A 12 16.32 0.33 10.43
C ASN A 12 17.05 -0.97 10.79
N GLY A 13 18.30 -1.18 10.31
CA GLY A 13 19.12 -2.33 10.65
C GLY A 13 18.79 -3.60 9.85
N TYR A 14 18.21 -3.48 8.65
CA TYR A 14 17.99 -4.64 7.78
C TYR A 14 19.32 -5.23 7.32
N SER A 15 19.39 -6.55 7.23
CA SER A 15 20.55 -7.28 6.74
C SER A 15 20.83 -6.98 5.25
N GLU A 16 22.06 -7.26 4.80
CA GLU A 16 22.42 -7.11 3.38
C GLU A 16 21.52 -7.95 2.47
N GLU A 17 21.15 -9.16 2.92
CA GLU A 17 20.23 -10.04 2.18
C GLU A 17 18.82 -9.42 2.04
N GLU A 18 18.27 -8.86 3.12
CA GLU A 18 16.97 -8.19 3.09
C GLU A 18 16.99 -6.95 2.17
N ILE A 19 18.05 -6.16 2.22
CA ILE A 19 18.25 -5.00 1.34
C ILE A 19 18.33 -5.44 -0.12
N GLU A 20 19.03 -6.54 -0.43
CA GLU A 20 19.11 -7.06 -1.78
C GLU A 20 17.76 -7.55 -2.30
N ASN A 21 16.95 -8.20 -1.45
CA ASN A 21 15.59 -8.60 -1.79
C ASN A 21 14.67 -7.39 -2.03
N ILE A 22 14.83 -6.31 -1.26
CA ILE A 22 14.11 -5.05 -1.48
C ILE A 22 14.49 -4.42 -2.83
N LYS A 23 15.78 -4.41 -3.20
CA LYS A 23 16.25 -3.94 -4.51
C LYS A 23 15.63 -4.75 -5.66
N ARG A 24 15.63 -6.08 -5.54
CA ARG A 24 14.99 -6.97 -6.52
C ARG A 24 13.50 -6.68 -6.67
N ALA A 25 12.79 -6.44 -5.56
CA ALA A 25 11.37 -6.07 -5.57
C ALA A 25 11.13 -4.72 -6.26
N TYR A 26 11.97 -3.73 -6.01
CA TYR A 26 11.92 -2.46 -6.71
C TYR A 26 12.14 -2.61 -8.21
N GLU A 27 13.18 -3.32 -8.64
CA GLU A 27 13.47 -3.54 -10.06
C GLU A 27 12.32 -4.26 -10.78
N PHE A 28 11.73 -5.25 -10.11
CA PHE A 28 10.56 -5.95 -10.61
C PHE A 28 9.37 -5.01 -10.79
N ALA A 29 9.02 -4.25 -9.75
CA ALA A 29 7.92 -3.28 -9.81
C ALA A 29 8.18 -2.18 -10.85
N TYR A 30 9.41 -1.69 -10.97
CA TYR A 30 9.80 -0.72 -11.98
C TYR A 30 9.57 -1.25 -13.41
N LYS A 31 9.99 -2.49 -13.69
CA LYS A 31 9.75 -3.15 -14.99
C LYS A 31 8.26 -3.28 -15.29
N CYS A 32 7.45 -3.71 -14.32
CA CYS A 32 6.00 -3.87 -14.46
C CYS A 32 5.27 -2.55 -14.74
N HIS A 33 5.80 -1.43 -14.24
CA HIS A 33 5.18 -0.11 -14.37
C HIS A 33 5.84 0.80 -15.39
N LYS A 34 6.87 0.31 -16.10
CA LYS A 34 7.63 1.11 -17.07
C LYS A 34 6.71 1.76 -18.11
N GLY A 35 6.85 3.06 -18.28
CA GLY A 35 6.06 3.84 -19.24
C GLY A 35 4.62 4.17 -18.80
N LYS A 36 4.20 3.74 -17.61
CA LYS A 36 2.90 4.11 -17.04
C LYS A 36 3.01 5.39 -16.24
N MET A 37 1.99 6.24 -16.39
CA MET A 37 1.90 7.53 -15.70
C MET A 37 0.69 7.55 -14.77
N ARG A 38 0.84 8.23 -13.64
CA ARG A 38 -0.25 8.58 -12.73
C ARG A 38 -1.03 9.80 -13.25
N LYS A 39 -2.20 10.07 -12.65
CA LYS A 39 -3.01 11.25 -13.03
C LYS A 39 -2.36 12.61 -12.73
N ASN A 40 -1.36 12.63 -11.85
CA ASN A 40 -0.56 13.81 -11.54
C ASN A 40 0.68 13.97 -12.43
N ASN A 41 0.78 13.19 -13.51
CA ASN A 41 1.90 13.15 -14.46
C ASN A 41 3.24 12.66 -13.88
N GLU A 42 3.22 11.96 -12.74
CA GLU A 42 4.38 11.23 -12.23
C GLU A 42 4.43 9.81 -12.80
N GLU A 43 5.62 9.21 -12.88
CA GLU A 43 5.77 7.79 -13.20
C GLU A 43 5.03 6.94 -12.17
N PHE A 44 4.40 5.84 -12.63
CA PHE A 44 3.56 5.01 -11.75
C PHE A 44 4.34 4.45 -10.57
N ILE A 45 5.62 4.10 -10.76
CA ILE A 45 6.51 3.55 -9.72
C ILE A 45 6.66 4.48 -8.49
N THR A 46 6.39 5.79 -8.63
CA THR A 46 6.47 6.72 -7.50
C THR A 46 5.49 6.37 -6.39
N HIS A 47 4.35 5.74 -6.73
CA HIS A 47 3.36 5.32 -5.73
C HIS A 47 3.87 4.18 -4.85
N PRO A 48 4.21 2.98 -5.37
CA PRO A 48 4.72 1.90 -4.54
C PRO A 48 6.01 2.28 -3.80
N LEU A 49 6.90 3.12 -4.37
CA LEU A 49 8.06 3.64 -3.65
C LEU A 49 7.69 4.49 -2.44
N ASN A 50 6.74 5.42 -2.58
CA ASN A 50 6.28 6.22 -1.44
C ASN A 50 5.58 5.36 -0.38
N VAL A 51 4.79 4.37 -0.80
CA VAL A 51 4.14 3.43 0.13
C VAL A 51 5.20 2.66 0.92
N ALA A 52 6.22 2.12 0.25
CA ALA A 52 7.34 1.42 0.89
C ALA A 52 8.12 2.33 1.84
N LEU A 53 8.38 3.58 1.46
CA LEU A 53 9.07 4.56 2.31
C LEU A 53 8.27 4.92 3.56
N ILE A 54 6.95 5.10 3.43
CA ILE A 54 6.05 5.32 4.58
C ILE A 54 6.08 4.08 5.50
N CYS A 55 6.02 2.87 4.95
CA CYS A 55 6.14 1.63 5.73
C CYS A 55 7.51 1.55 6.45
N ALA A 56 8.62 1.88 5.75
CA ALA A 56 9.95 1.90 6.35
C ALA A 56 10.06 2.90 7.51
N SER A 57 9.35 4.03 7.45
CA SER A 57 9.31 5.01 8.55
C SER A 57 8.62 4.48 9.82
N LEU A 58 7.81 3.44 9.69
CA LEU A 58 7.16 2.72 10.80
C LEU A 58 8.00 1.57 11.35
N ASN A 59 9.20 1.34 10.81
CA ASN A 59 10.12 0.28 11.21
C ASN A 59 9.46 -1.12 11.13
N VAL A 60 8.81 -1.41 10.03
CA VAL A 60 8.20 -2.72 9.72
C VAL A 60 9.26 -3.71 9.22
N ASP A 61 8.90 -4.99 9.04
CA ASP A 61 9.78 -6.01 8.46
C ASP A 61 10.03 -5.81 6.94
N SER A 62 11.08 -6.45 6.44
CA SER A 62 11.47 -6.40 5.02
C SER A 62 10.40 -7.01 4.10
N THR A 63 9.67 -8.03 4.55
CA THR A 63 8.55 -8.65 3.83
C THR A 63 7.44 -7.62 3.57
N THR A 64 7.13 -6.76 4.53
CA THR A 64 6.17 -5.67 4.37
C THR A 64 6.64 -4.65 3.32
N ILE A 65 7.93 -4.28 3.32
CA ILE A 65 8.51 -3.37 2.33
C ILE A 65 8.44 -3.96 0.93
N ILE A 66 8.83 -5.24 0.76
CA ILE A 66 8.75 -5.96 -0.51
C ILE A 66 7.29 -5.99 -1.00
N SER A 67 6.35 -6.36 -0.13
CA SER A 67 4.92 -6.38 -0.46
C SER A 67 4.41 -5.00 -0.87
N ALA A 68 4.84 -3.94 -0.19
CA ALA A 68 4.50 -2.56 -0.55
C ALA A 68 5.04 -2.13 -1.92
N LEU A 69 6.21 -2.63 -2.33
CA LEU A 69 6.76 -2.35 -3.66
C LEU A 69 5.99 -3.06 -4.78
N VAL A 70 5.57 -4.32 -4.55
CA VAL A 70 4.99 -5.15 -5.61
C VAL A 70 3.46 -5.20 -5.62
N HIS A 71 2.76 -4.60 -4.65
CA HIS A 71 1.30 -4.75 -4.47
C HIS A 71 0.44 -4.29 -5.66
N GLU A 72 0.95 -3.39 -6.48
CA GLU A 72 0.22 -2.84 -7.65
C GLU A 72 0.61 -3.54 -8.97
N THR A 73 1.56 -4.47 -8.95
CA THR A 73 2.09 -5.10 -10.18
C THR A 73 1.11 -6.04 -10.86
N ILE A 74 0.09 -6.52 -10.13
CA ILE A 74 -0.97 -7.37 -10.67
C ILE A 74 -2.13 -6.51 -11.19
N ASP A 75 -2.73 -5.69 -10.33
CA ASP A 75 -3.92 -4.89 -10.70
C ASP A 75 -3.59 -3.80 -11.73
N ASN A 76 -2.38 -3.30 -11.72
CA ASN A 76 -1.89 -2.21 -12.58
C ASN A 76 -0.63 -2.58 -13.37
N GLY A 77 -0.30 -3.86 -13.49
CA GLY A 77 0.87 -4.37 -14.21
C GLY A 77 0.56 -5.67 -14.95
N PRO A 78 1.57 -6.34 -15.48
CA PRO A 78 1.44 -7.60 -16.20
C PRO A 78 1.68 -8.84 -15.33
N SER A 79 1.92 -8.69 -14.01
CA SER A 79 2.33 -9.77 -13.12
C SER A 79 1.16 -10.65 -12.64
N SER A 80 1.47 -11.80 -12.04
CA SER A 80 0.52 -12.72 -11.42
C SER A 80 0.93 -13.07 -9.98
N LEU A 81 0.00 -13.68 -9.22
CA LEU A 81 0.29 -14.14 -7.86
C LEU A 81 1.36 -15.25 -7.85
N GLU A 82 1.31 -16.15 -8.83
CA GLU A 82 2.27 -17.24 -9.00
C GLU A 82 3.69 -16.70 -9.26
N GLU A 83 3.81 -15.63 -10.05
CA GLU A 83 5.09 -14.98 -10.31
C GLU A 83 5.63 -14.31 -9.05
N ILE A 84 4.77 -13.61 -8.28
CA ILE A 84 5.15 -13.00 -6.99
C ILE A 84 5.60 -14.06 -5.99
N GLU A 85 4.86 -15.18 -5.88
CA GLU A 85 5.23 -16.30 -5.00
C GLU A 85 6.60 -16.88 -5.37
N SER A 86 6.83 -17.13 -6.67
CA SER A 86 8.10 -17.66 -7.18
C SER A 86 9.30 -16.76 -6.91
N LEU A 87 9.11 -15.43 -6.99
CA LEU A 87 10.20 -14.45 -6.86
C LEU A 87 10.46 -14.01 -5.41
N PHE A 88 9.40 -13.90 -4.61
CA PHE A 88 9.43 -13.25 -3.29
C PHE A 88 8.88 -14.11 -2.15
N GLY A 89 8.36 -15.30 -2.47
CA GLY A 89 7.86 -16.27 -1.50
C GLY A 89 6.37 -16.15 -1.17
N GLU A 90 5.87 -17.19 -0.51
CA GLU A 90 4.46 -17.38 -0.17
C GLU A 90 3.92 -16.23 0.72
N GLU A 91 4.73 -15.75 1.66
CA GLU A 91 4.32 -14.71 2.61
C GLU A 91 4.02 -13.38 1.90
N VAL A 92 4.88 -12.95 0.96
CA VAL A 92 4.65 -11.76 0.13
C VAL A 92 3.40 -11.95 -0.74
N MET A 93 3.23 -13.11 -1.35
CA MET A 93 2.07 -13.45 -2.18
C MET A 93 0.77 -13.36 -1.36
N HIS A 94 0.73 -13.88 -0.13
CA HIS A 94 -0.43 -13.78 0.75
C HIS A 94 -0.79 -12.33 1.10
N ILE A 95 0.19 -11.49 1.44
CA ILE A 95 -0.04 -10.08 1.73
C ILE A 95 -0.62 -9.36 0.50
N VAL A 96 -0.02 -9.57 -0.69
CA VAL A 96 -0.47 -8.95 -1.94
C VAL A 96 -1.87 -9.41 -2.32
N SER A 97 -2.16 -10.72 -2.22
CA SER A 97 -3.50 -11.29 -2.46
C SER A 97 -4.56 -10.66 -1.54
N SER A 98 -4.23 -10.50 -0.25
CA SER A 98 -5.14 -9.88 0.73
C SER A 98 -5.36 -8.39 0.43
N LEU A 99 -4.32 -7.66 0.03
CA LEU A 99 -4.45 -6.26 -0.43
C LEU A 99 -5.36 -6.14 -1.65
N MET A 100 -5.23 -7.04 -2.63
CA MET A 100 -6.12 -7.07 -3.80
C MET A 100 -7.59 -7.27 -3.40
N LYS A 101 -7.88 -8.21 -2.48
CA LYS A 101 -9.23 -8.44 -1.96
C LYS A 101 -9.78 -7.17 -1.31
N VAL A 102 -9.00 -6.52 -0.45
CA VAL A 102 -9.41 -5.26 0.23
C VAL A 102 -9.62 -4.12 -0.77
N ASN A 103 -8.78 -4.01 -1.80
CA ASN A 103 -8.90 -2.96 -2.81
C ASN A 103 -10.15 -3.10 -3.69
N ARG A 104 -10.65 -4.33 -3.86
CA ARG A 104 -11.91 -4.61 -4.57
C ARG A 104 -13.15 -4.28 -3.75
N LEU A 105 -13.04 -4.17 -2.43
CA LEU A 105 -14.11 -3.67 -1.59
C LEU A 105 -14.28 -2.17 -1.88
N LYS A 106 -15.41 -1.79 -2.45
CA LYS A 106 -15.77 -0.38 -2.69
C LYS A 106 -16.96 -0.05 -1.81
N LEU A 107 -17.01 1.17 -1.32
CA LEU A 107 -18.24 1.77 -0.81
C LEU A 107 -19.14 1.97 -2.04
N THR A 108 -20.03 1.03 -2.33
CA THR A 108 -20.72 0.96 -3.63
C THR A 108 -22.07 1.58 -3.58
N ASP A 109 -22.64 2.18 -2.66
CA ASP A 109 -23.88 2.96 -2.73
C ASP A 109 -24.21 3.65 -1.40
N GLU A 110 -25.00 4.72 -1.45
CA GLU A 110 -25.61 5.40 -0.30
C GLU A 110 -26.48 4.44 0.57
N SER A 111 -26.76 3.24 0.09
CA SER A 111 -27.55 2.21 0.79
C SER A 111 -26.72 1.26 1.65
N GLU A 112 -25.41 1.10 1.39
CA GLU A 112 -24.55 0.27 2.25
C GLU A 112 -24.11 1.11 3.44
N SER A 113 -24.55 0.73 4.65
CA SER A 113 -24.16 1.46 5.85
C SER A 113 -22.63 1.44 5.98
N THR A 114 -22.03 2.57 6.30
CA THR A 114 -20.59 2.71 6.60
C THR A 114 -20.13 1.62 7.59
N SER A 115 -20.99 1.19 8.48
CA SER A 115 -20.77 0.11 9.44
C SER A 115 -20.57 -1.27 8.77
N LEU A 116 -21.35 -1.60 7.75
CA LEU A 116 -21.19 -2.87 7.03
C LEU A 116 -19.89 -2.90 6.20
N TYR A 117 -19.60 -1.80 5.52
CA TYR A 117 -18.33 -1.66 4.80
C TYR A 117 -17.12 -1.75 5.73
N LEU A 118 -17.16 -1.05 6.88
CA LEU A 118 -16.13 -1.13 7.91
C LEU A 118 -15.92 -2.57 8.39
N ARG A 119 -17.01 -3.31 8.62
CA ARG A 119 -16.94 -4.72 9.02
C ARG A 119 -16.26 -5.58 7.96
N LYS A 120 -16.62 -5.41 6.68
CA LYS A 120 -15.98 -6.13 5.56
C LYS A 120 -14.48 -5.84 5.48
N VAL A 121 -14.10 -4.57 5.61
CA VAL A 121 -12.71 -4.15 5.61
C VAL A 121 -11.96 -4.75 6.81
N LEU A 122 -12.53 -4.70 8.02
CA LEU A 122 -11.92 -5.27 9.22
C LEU A 122 -11.73 -6.78 9.11
N VAL A 123 -12.72 -7.52 8.59
CA VAL A 123 -12.60 -8.96 8.37
C VAL A 123 -11.48 -9.27 7.37
N ALA A 124 -11.43 -8.55 6.25
CA ALA A 124 -10.39 -8.75 5.24
C ALA A 124 -8.97 -8.39 5.71
N LEU A 125 -8.88 -7.49 6.71
CA LEU A 125 -7.62 -7.04 7.32
C LEU A 125 -7.22 -7.84 8.58
N SER A 126 -8.11 -8.70 9.10
CA SER A 126 -7.87 -9.42 10.35
C SER A 126 -6.85 -10.54 10.23
N GLU A 127 -6.54 -10.99 9.03
CA GLU A 127 -5.60 -12.08 8.78
C GLU A 127 -4.14 -11.66 8.97
N ASP A 128 -3.79 -10.41 8.60
CA ASP A 128 -2.43 -9.89 8.72
C ASP A 128 -2.43 -8.37 8.86
N VAL A 129 -1.87 -7.87 9.97
CA VAL A 129 -1.78 -6.42 10.24
C VAL A 129 -0.96 -5.65 9.20
N ARG A 130 -0.01 -6.32 8.52
CA ARG A 130 0.83 -5.71 7.49
C ARG A 130 0.00 -5.27 6.28
N VAL A 131 -1.05 -6.02 5.94
CA VAL A 131 -2.02 -5.63 4.89
C VAL A 131 -2.64 -4.27 5.21
N LEU A 132 -3.01 -4.06 6.47
CA LEU A 132 -3.57 -2.78 6.90
C LEU A 132 -2.53 -1.66 6.87
N ILE A 133 -1.30 -1.91 7.33
CA ILE A 133 -0.22 -0.91 7.31
C ILE A 133 0.01 -0.43 5.87
N ILE A 134 0.16 -1.34 4.92
CA ILE A 134 0.35 -1.00 3.49
C ILE A 134 -0.87 -0.25 2.95
N LYS A 135 -2.09 -0.67 3.29
CA LYS A 135 -3.33 0.02 2.88
C LYS A 135 -3.41 1.45 3.40
N LEU A 136 -3.05 1.67 4.66
CA LEU A 136 -3.02 3.01 5.27
C LEU A 136 -1.91 3.87 4.64
N ALA A 137 -0.70 3.33 4.46
CA ALA A 137 0.41 4.02 3.78
C ALA A 137 0.03 4.43 2.34
N GLY A 138 -0.61 3.52 1.59
CA GLY A 138 -1.15 3.81 0.27
C GLY A 138 -2.21 4.92 0.28
N ARG A 139 -3.06 4.97 1.31
CA ARG A 139 -4.05 6.04 1.48
C ARG A 139 -3.39 7.37 1.79
N VAL A 140 -2.39 7.43 2.68
CA VAL A 140 -1.60 8.64 2.95
C VAL A 140 -1.03 9.20 1.66
N HIS A 141 -0.33 8.38 0.88
CA HIS A 141 0.24 8.85 -0.39
C HIS A 141 -0.86 9.29 -1.39
N ASN A 142 -1.98 8.58 -1.46
CA ASN A 142 -3.10 8.98 -2.32
C ASN A 142 -3.75 10.31 -1.88
N MET A 143 -3.81 10.61 -0.59
CA MET A 143 -4.30 11.91 -0.10
C MET A 143 -3.32 13.04 -0.40
N ARG A 144 -2.02 12.82 -0.28
CA ARG A 144 -0.97 13.78 -0.69
C ARG A 144 -1.03 14.14 -2.18
N THR A 145 -1.51 13.21 -3.03
CA THR A 145 -1.57 13.35 -4.50
C THR A 145 -2.99 13.40 -5.05
N ILE A 146 -3.98 13.86 -4.26
CA ILE A 146 -5.40 13.80 -4.62
C ILE A 146 -5.86 14.91 -5.60
N TYR A 147 -5.10 15.98 -5.73
CA TYR A 147 -5.47 17.19 -6.46
C TYR A 147 -5.87 17.01 -7.95
N PRO A 148 -5.36 16.00 -8.73
CA PRO A 148 -5.76 15.80 -10.12
C PRO A 148 -7.15 15.17 -10.30
N PHE A 149 -7.78 14.72 -9.22
CA PHE A 149 -9.10 14.09 -9.29
C PHE A 149 -10.23 15.11 -9.22
N SER A 150 -11.40 14.77 -9.77
CA SER A 150 -12.61 15.58 -9.64
C SER A 150 -12.97 15.82 -8.16
N LYS A 151 -13.63 16.96 -7.87
CA LYS A 151 -14.06 17.32 -6.51
C LYS A 151 -14.92 16.25 -5.86
N GLU A 152 -15.81 15.61 -6.64
CA GLU A 152 -16.63 14.50 -6.19
C GLU A 152 -15.77 13.32 -5.74
N LYS A 153 -14.79 12.91 -6.55
CA LYS A 153 -13.88 11.81 -6.20
C LYS A 153 -12.99 12.14 -5.01
N GLN A 154 -12.53 13.39 -4.90
CA GLN A 154 -11.80 13.87 -3.71
C GLN A 154 -12.66 13.73 -2.46
N ARG A 155 -13.94 14.15 -2.51
CA ARG A 155 -14.88 14.05 -1.40
C ARG A 155 -15.14 12.61 -0.98
N LEU A 156 -15.40 11.70 -1.92
CA LEU A 156 -15.64 10.27 -1.62
C LEU A 156 -14.43 9.64 -0.94
N LYS A 157 -13.22 9.93 -1.43
CA LYS A 157 -11.98 9.44 -0.80
C LYS A 157 -11.77 10.02 0.60
N ALA A 158 -12.09 11.29 0.82
CA ALA A 158 -12.00 11.92 2.13
C ALA A 158 -13.00 11.30 3.13
N ILE A 159 -14.25 11.07 2.72
CA ILE A 159 -15.29 10.41 3.54
C ILE A 159 -14.84 8.99 3.94
N GLU A 160 -14.38 8.18 2.98
CA GLU A 160 -13.86 6.83 3.27
C GLU A 160 -12.67 6.88 4.25
N THR A 161 -11.76 7.82 4.05
CA THR A 161 -10.59 7.99 4.93
C THR A 161 -11.03 8.35 6.35
N GLN A 162 -11.89 9.34 6.49
CA GLN A 162 -12.35 9.86 7.77
C GLN A 162 -13.22 8.85 8.53
N ASN A 163 -14.14 8.18 7.84
CA ASN A 163 -15.13 7.34 8.50
C ASN A 163 -14.67 5.89 8.70
N VAL A 164 -13.66 5.43 7.96
CA VAL A 164 -13.21 4.04 7.98
C VAL A 164 -11.75 3.94 8.41
N LEU A 165 -10.82 4.55 7.65
CA LEU A 165 -9.40 4.27 7.83
C LEU A 165 -8.79 4.95 9.06
N ILE A 166 -9.18 6.20 9.37
CA ILE A 166 -8.73 6.90 10.59
C ILE A 166 -9.18 6.16 11.87
N PRO A 167 -10.45 5.74 12.03
CA PRO A 167 -10.87 4.93 13.17
C PRO A 167 -10.09 3.62 13.32
N ILE A 168 -9.77 2.95 12.22
CA ILE A 168 -8.96 1.71 12.25
C ILE A 168 -7.54 2.02 12.71
N ALA A 169 -6.87 3.01 12.11
CA ALA A 169 -5.53 3.44 12.49
C ALA A 169 -5.45 3.82 13.97
N HIS A 170 -6.48 4.52 14.47
CA HIS A 170 -6.58 4.89 15.88
C HIS A 170 -6.66 3.68 16.81
N ARG A 171 -7.54 2.72 16.51
CA ARG A 171 -7.72 1.50 17.33
C ARG A 171 -6.48 0.63 17.40
N LEU A 172 -5.66 0.63 16.36
CA LEU A 172 -4.41 -0.13 16.27
C LEU A 172 -3.19 0.64 16.78
N GLY A 173 -3.39 1.88 17.24
CA GLY A 173 -2.31 2.68 17.80
C GLY A 173 -1.31 3.19 16.78
N ILE A 174 -1.63 3.15 15.46
CA ILE A 174 -0.76 3.65 14.39
C ILE A 174 -0.92 5.17 14.27
N ASN A 175 -0.50 5.86 15.34
CA ASN A 175 -0.74 7.30 15.50
C ASN A 175 -0.06 8.14 14.41
N GLN A 176 1.10 7.73 13.92
CA GLN A 176 1.82 8.44 12.88
C GLN A 176 0.98 8.54 11.59
N LEU A 177 0.42 7.44 11.11
CA LEU A 177 -0.43 7.45 9.91
C LEU A 177 -1.77 8.15 10.16
N LYS A 178 -2.33 8.01 11.37
CA LYS A 178 -3.57 8.72 11.74
C LYS A 178 -3.44 10.23 11.64
N THR A 179 -2.29 10.78 12.03
CA THR A 179 -2.07 12.24 12.05
C THR A 179 -1.94 12.81 10.63
N GLU A 180 -1.50 11.99 9.67
CA GLU A 180 -1.33 12.39 8.28
C GLU A 180 -2.60 12.19 7.41
N LEU A 181 -3.51 11.32 7.84
CA LEU A 181 -4.78 11.04 7.14
C LEU A 181 -5.83 12.10 7.44
#